data_495e892eb0a340350103c983b52a4c2c
#
_entry.id   495e892eb0a340350103c983b52a4c2c
#
_cell.length_a   1.000
_cell.length_b   1.000
_cell.length_c   1.000
_cell.angle_alpha   90.00
_cell.angle_beta   90.00
_cell.angle_gamma   90.00
#
_symmetry.space_group_name_H-M   'P 1'
#
loop_
_entity.id
_entity.type
_entity.pdbx_description
1 polymer ?
#
loop_
_entity_poly.entity_id
_entity_poly.type
_entity_poly.pdbx_seq_one_letter_code
_entity_poly.pdbx_strand_id
1 'polypeptide(L)'
;MFSKLTGFLSADMAIDLGTANTLVYVKGQGVVLNEPSVVAIANWKGKKQVLAVGEEAKLMLGRTPGNIEAIRPLRDGVIADFEIAEEMIKHFIRKVHNRRSFASPQVIVCVPSGSTAVERRAIQESAESAGARRVFLIEEPMAAAIGAALPVTEPTGSMVVDVGGGTTEVAVLSLGGIVYSRSVRVGGDKMDESIIAYVRRNHNLLLGESSAERIKQNIGTACPPEDGNGQSLDIKGRDLMNGVPKEIVVTQRQIAESLAEPVGAIIDAVKVALENTAPELAADIVDKGIVLTGGGALLGNLDYVLRHATGLPVSIADEPLSCVAMGTGRCLEEMKTLKHVLHEAY
;
A
#
# COMPACT_ATOMS: atom_id res chain seq x y z
N MET A 1 -1.50 -30.85 -25.02
CA MET A 1 -0.02 -30.75 -25.13
C MET A 1 0.42 -29.35 -25.58
N PHE A 2 -0.38 -28.61 -26.33
CA PHE A 2 -0.09 -27.23 -26.78
C PHE A 2 -0.22 -26.15 -25.66
N SER A 3 -1.00 -26.38 -24.62
CA SER A 3 -1.18 -25.37 -23.54
C SER A 3 0.05 -25.20 -22.62
N LYS A 4 0.96 -26.17 -22.58
CA LYS A 4 2.21 -26.07 -21.81
C LYS A 4 3.32 -25.31 -22.55
N LEU A 5 3.25 -25.23 -23.88
CA LEU A 5 4.24 -24.47 -24.67
C LEU A 5 3.93 -22.96 -24.68
N THR A 6 2.66 -22.57 -24.55
CA THR A 6 2.27 -21.15 -24.55
C THR A 6 2.57 -20.44 -23.22
N GLY A 7 2.73 -21.16 -22.11
CA GLY A 7 3.12 -20.60 -20.82
C GLY A 7 4.55 -20.03 -20.77
N PHE A 8 5.41 -20.42 -21.70
CA PHE A 8 6.76 -19.86 -21.86
C PHE A 8 6.81 -18.56 -22.69
N LEU A 9 5.70 -18.21 -23.34
CA LEU A 9 5.63 -17.10 -24.31
C LEU A 9 4.89 -15.86 -23.80
N SER A 10 4.24 -15.93 -22.64
CA SER A 10 3.50 -14.80 -22.05
C SER A 10 3.86 -14.71 -20.58
N ALA A 11 4.33 -13.55 -20.16
CA ALA A 11 4.58 -13.24 -18.75
C ALA A 11 3.27 -12.76 -18.09
N ASP A 12 2.36 -13.72 -17.78
CA ASP A 12 1.17 -13.38 -17.00
C ASP A 12 1.61 -12.75 -15.66
N MET A 13 0.97 -11.68 -15.24
CA MET A 13 1.44 -10.88 -14.11
C MET A 13 0.31 -10.47 -13.17
N ALA A 14 0.69 -10.22 -11.93
CA ALA A 14 -0.16 -9.65 -10.90
C ALA A 14 0.43 -8.31 -10.46
N ILE A 15 -0.42 -7.30 -10.29
CA ILE A 15 -0.01 -5.93 -9.98
C ILE A 15 -0.71 -5.49 -8.70
N ASP A 16 0.09 -5.10 -7.72
CA ASP A 16 -0.35 -4.35 -6.57
C ASP A 16 -0.13 -2.86 -6.84
N LEU A 17 -1.22 -2.12 -7.03
CA LEU A 17 -1.21 -0.68 -7.30
C LEU A 17 -1.32 0.11 -5.99
N GLY A 18 -0.31 0.00 -5.14
CA GLY A 18 -0.30 0.73 -3.87
C GLY A 18 -0.07 2.25 -4.04
N THR A 19 -0.59 3.03 -3.10
CA THR A 19 -0.41 4.49 -3.05
C THR A 19 1.07 4.89 -2.94
N ALA A 20 1.84 4.17 -2.13
CA ALA A 20 3.26 4.44 -1.94
C ALA A 20 4.14 3.76 -3.00
N ASN A 21 3.93 2.46 -3.20
CA ASN A 21 4.71 1.63 -4.13
C ASN A 21 3.78 0.78 -4.98
N THR A 22 4.19 0.54 -6.22
CA THR A 22 3.61 -0.48 -7.11
C THR A 22 4.52 -1.67 -7.16
N LEU A 23 3.99 -2.87 -6.90
CA LEU A 23 4.69 -4.14 -7.00
C LEU A 23 4.13 -4.96 -8.17
N VAL A 24 5.01 -5.63 -8.91
CA VAL A 24 4.60 -6.54 -9.98
C VAL A 24 5.18 -7.92 -9.73
N TYR A 25 4.30 -8.89 -9.64
CA TYR A 25 4.60 -10.31 -9.57
C TYR A 25 4.45 -10.94 -10.96
N VAL A 26 5.40 -11.74 -11.38
CA VAL A 26 5.32 -12.50 -12.64
C VAL A 26 5.20 -13.99 -12.33
N LYS A 27 4.29 -14.64 -13.02
CA LYS A 27 4.03 -16.07 -12.87
C LYS A 27 5.30 -16.91 -13.00
N GLY A 28 5.62 -17.68 -11.95
CA GLY A 28 6.81 -18.52 -11.89
C GLY A 28 8.13 -17.79 -11.62
N GLN A 29 8.12 -16.46 -11.41
CA GLN A 29 9.32 -15.67 -11.13
C GLN A 29 9.25 -14.92 -9.78
N GLY A 30 8.05 -14.76 -9.21
CA GLY A 30 7.87 -13.98 -8.00
C GLY A 30 7.75 -12.47 -8.26
N VAL A 31 8.00 -11.66 -7.23
CA VAL A 31 8.00 -10.19 -7.35
C VAL A 31 9.25 -9.76 -8.14
N VAL A 32 9.03 -9.17 -9.31
CA VAL A 32 10.10 -8.73 -10.23
C VAL A 32 10.27 -7.22 -10.30
N LEU A 33 9.29 -6.46 -9.77
CA LEU A 33 9.33 -5.02 -9.70
C LEU A 33 8.73 -4.54 -8.38
N ASN A 34 9.41 -3.61 -7.74
CA ASN A 34 8.92 -2.87 -6.58
C ASN A 34 9.43 -1.43 -6.74
N GLU A 35 8.55 -0.53 -7.15
CA GLU A 35 8.89 0.86 -7.42
C GLU A 35 7.87 1.82 -6.83
N PRO A 36 8.31 3.03 -6.43
CA PRO A 36 7.41 4.07 -5.96
C PRO A 36 6.33 4.43 -6.98
N SER A 37 5.11 4.63 -6.52
CA SER A 37 3.97 5.10 -7.33
C SER A 37 4.07 6.62 -7.54
N VAL A 38 5.15 7.07 -8.19
CA VAL A 38 5.47 8.47 -8.44
C VAL A 38 5.75 8.67 -9.93
N VAL A 39 5.28 9.78 -10.48
CA VAL A 39 5.52 10.18 -11.87
C VAL A 39 6.02 11.62 -11.91
N ALA A 40 7.11 11.86 -12.63
CA ALA A 40 7.58 13.19 -12.94
C ALA A 40 7.08 13.62 -14.32
N ILE A 41 6.42 14.78 -14.37
CA ILE A 41 5.85 15.37 -15.59
C ILE A 41 6.47 16.72 -15.87
N ALA A 42 6.73 16.99 -17.14
CA ALA A 42 7.06 18.34 -17.62
C ALA A 42 5.85 18.95 -18.33
N ASN A 43 5.62 20.23 -18.09
CA ASN A 43 4.63 20.99 -18.82
C ASN A 43 5.32 21.85 -19.88
N TRP A 44 5.29 21.41 -21.15
CA TRP A 44 5.81 22.15 -22.29
C TRP A 44 4.66 22.71 -23.13
N LYS A 45 4.54 24.03 -23.19
CA LYS A 45 3.52 24.71 -24.02
C LYS A 45 2.10 24.15 -23.84
N GLY A 46 1.74 23.83 -22.58
CA GLY A 46 0.40 23.27 -22.23
C GLY A 46 0.22 21.78 -22.49
N LYS A 47 1.29 21.05 -22.89
CA LYS A 47 1.26 19.58 -23.02
C LYS A 47 2.02 18.95 -21.87
N LYS A 48 1.39 18.02 -21.16
CA LYS A 48 2.01 17.18 -20.14
C LYS A 48 2.83 16.09 -20.84
N GLN A 49 4.09 15.93 -20.43
CA GLN A 49 4.97 14.87 -20.89
C GLN A 49 5.57 14.16 -19.68
N VAL A 50 5.43 12.84 -19.63
CA VAL A 50 6.08 12.02 -18.61
C VAL A 50 7.59 12.02 -18.85
N LEU A 51 8.34 12.37 -17.80
CA LEU A 51 9.81 12.41 -17.80
C LEU A 51 10.40 11.17 -17.15
N ALA A 52 9.84 10.76 -16.00
CA ALA A 52 10.31 9.64 -15.21
C ALA A 52 9.14 8.99 -14.46
N VAL A 53 9.29 7.71 -14.12
CA VAL A 53 8.32 6.95 -13.33
C VAL A 53 9.09 6.12 -12.31
N GLY A 54 8.52 5.92 -11.13
CA GLY A 54 9.09 5.07 -10.11
C GLY A 54 10.21 5.75 -9.33
N GLU A 55 11.30 5.03 -9.11
CA GLU A 55 12.43 5.49 -8.28
C GLU A 55 13.04 6.80 -8.79
N GLU A 56 13.22 6.93 -10.11
CA GLU A 56 13.76 8.17 -10.70
C GLU A 56 12.85 9.37 -10.41
N ALA A 57 11.53 9.19 -10.50
CA ALA A 57 10.57 10.25 -10.19
C ALA A 57 10.53 10.57 -8.69
N LYS A 58 10.67 9.56 -7.80
CA LYS A 58 10.73 9.77 -6.33
C LYS A 58 11.91 10.66 -5.94
N LEU A 59 13.05 10.51 -6.58
CA LEU A 59 14.23 11.37 -6.35
C LEU A 59 13.97 12.84 -6.69
N MET A 60 13.00 13.13 -7.55
CA MET A 60 12.64 14.48 -7.96
C MET A 60 11.64 15.16 -7.01
N LEU A 61 10.99 14.43 -6.10
CA LEU A 61 10.03 15.01 -5.14
C LEU A 61 10.65 16.15 -4.34
N GLY A 62 9.99 17.32 -4.39
CA GLY A 62 10.45 18.54 -3.70
C GLY A 62 11.75 19.16 -4.22
N ARG A 63 12.25 18.74 -5.40
CA ARG A 63 13.52 19.20 -6.00
C ARG A 63 13.38 19.68 -7.44
N THR A 64 12.15 19.75 -7.96
CA THR A 64 11.88 20.11 -9.35
C THR A 64 11.83 21.62 -9.57
N PRO A 65 12.30 22.14 -10.74
CA PRO A 65 12.03 23.51 -11.15
C PRO A 65 10.56 23.69 -11.55
N GLY A 66 10.09 24.95 -11.67
CA GLY A 66 8.67 25.27 -11.81
C GLY A 66 7.91 24.72 -13.03
N ASN A 67 8.62 24.20 -14.04
CA ASN A 67 8.01 23.55 -15.22
C ASN A 67 7.99 22.02 -15.15
N ILE A 68 8.54 21.44 -14.08
CA ILE A 68 8.55 20.00 -13.80
C ILE A 68 7.87 19.77 -12.47
N GLU A 69 7.01 18.77 -12.40
CA GLU A 69 6.31 18.38 -11.19
C GLU A 69 6.44 16.86 -10.99
N ALA A 70 6.79 16.44 -9.78
CA ALA A 70 6.74 15.03 -9.38
C ALA A 70 5.49 14.82 -8.52
N ILE A 71 4.60 13.93 -8.97
CA ILE A 71 3.29 13.70 -8.34
C ILE A 71 3.06 12.23 -8.04
N ARG A 72 2.17 11.97 -7.10
CA ARG A 72 1.60 10.66 -6.82
C ARG A 72 0.23 10.57 -7.48
N PRO A 73 0.06 9.79 -8.56
CA PRO A 73 -1.23 9.68 -9.25
C PRO A 73 -2.27 8.88 -8.45
N LEU A 74 -1.82 8.09 -7.48
CA LEU A 74 -2.65 7.39 -6.50
C LEU A 74 -2.46 8.07 -5.15
N ARG A 75 -3.55 8.44 -4.50
CA ARG A 75 -3.55 9.09 -3.20
C ARG A 75 -4.78 8.68 -2.39
N ASP A 76 -4.58 8.41 -1.09
CA ASP A 76 -5.68 8.05 -0.17
C ASP A 76 -6.55 6.89 -0.67
N GLY A 77 -5.93 5.91 -1.37
CA GLY A 77 -6.63 4.76 -1.94
C GLY A 77 -7.48 5.06 -3.18
N VAL A 78 -7.35 6.25 -3.78
CA VAL A 78 -8.09 6.66 -4.97
C VAL A 78 -7.15 7.13 -6.09
N ILE A 79 -7.65 7.13 -7.32
CA ILE A 79 -6.94 7.71 -8.46
C ILE A 79 -7.15 9.23 -8.43
N ALA A 80 -6.08 9.98 -8.12
CA ALA A 80 -6.10 11.43 -8.07
C ALA A 80 -5.95 12.06 -9.47
N ASP A 81 -5.22 11.42 -10.39
CA ASP A 81 -5.06 11.82 -11.79
C ASP A 81 -5.09 10.59 -12.69
N PHE A 82 -6.20 10.41 -13.41
CA PHE A 82 -6.44 9.24 -14.26
C PHE A 82 -5.44 9.12 -15.40
N GLU A 83 -5.11 10.23 -16.07
CA GLU A 83 -4.18 10.26 -17.21
C GLU A 83 -2.77 9.82 -16.79
N ILE A 84 -2.31 10.35 -15.67
CA ILE A 84 -0.97 10.04 -15.16
C ILE A 84 -0.93 8.63 -14.54
N ALA A 85 -2.00 8.17 -13.87
CA ALA A 85 -2.09 6.79 -13.37
C ALA A 85 -2.06 5.79 -14.52
N GLU A 86 -2.77 6.05 -15.62
CA GLU A 86 -2.75 5.22 -16.82
C GLU A 86 -1.33 5.10 -17.40
N GLU A 87 -0.61 6.22 -17.52
CA GLU A 87 0.77 6.21 -18.02
C GLU A 87 1.72 5.46 -17.08
N MET A 88 1.53 5.57 -15.77
CA MET A 88 2.30 4.82 -14.78
C MET A 88 2.05 3.31 -14.91
N ILE A 89 0.79 2.88 -14.98
CA ILE A 89 0.41 1.46 -15.14
C ILE A 89 0.99 0.91 -16.44
N LYS A 90 0.85 1.64 -17.56
CA LYS A 90 1.43 1.28 -18.85
C LYS A 90 2.95 1.15 -18.78
N HIS A 91 3.61 2.06 -18.06
CA HIS A 91 5.06 2.02 -17.88
C HIS A 91 5.50 0.75 -17.17
N PHE A 92 4.89 0.40 -16.03
CA PHE A 92 5.26 -0.78 -15.26
C PHE A 92 4.95 -2.09 -16.00
N ILE A 93 3.79 -2.20 -16.65
CA ILE A 93 3.46 -3.37 -17.47
C ILE A 93 4.50 -3.54 -18.61
N ARG A 94 4.83 -2.46 -19.34
CA ARG A 94 5.80 -2.51 -20.43
C ARG A 94 7.23 -2.78 -19.95
N LYS A 95 7.59 -2.33 -18.76
CA LYS A 95 8.91 -2.57 -18.17
C LYS A 95 9.13 -4.04 -17.84
N VAL A 96 8.08 -4.72 -17.38
CA VAL A 96 8.10 -6.15 -17.00
C VAL A 96 7.83 -7.04 -18.21
N HIS A 97 6.89 -6.63 -19.10
CA HIS A 97 6.54 -7.40 -20.28
C HIS A 97 7.64 -7.34 -21.32
N ASN A 98 8.37 -8.45 -21.48
CA ASN A 98 9.42 -8.54 -22.48
C ASN A 98 8.82 -8.46 -23.90
N ARG A 99 9.18 -7.44 -24.67
CA ARG A 99 8.71 -7.19 -26.05
C ARG A 99 8.94 -8.36 -27.04
N ARG A 100 9.72 -9.37 -26.66
CA ARG A 100 9.95 -10.61 -27.45
C ARG A 100 8.85 -11.66 -27.25
N SER A 101 7.94 -11.45 -26.31
CA SER A 101 6.79 -12.33 -26.12
C SER A 101 5.73 -12.01 -27.16
N PHE A 102 5.38 -13.00 -28.00
CA PHE A 102 4.33 -12.90 -29.02
C PHE A 102 2.92 -13.00 -28.44
N ALA A 103 2.77 -13.28 -27.15
CA ALA A 103 1.49 -13.44 -26.47
C ALA A 103 1.27 -12.32 -25.46
N SER A 104 0.13 -11.65 -25.54
CA SER A 104 -0.32 -10.67 -24.56
C SER A 104 -0.54 -11.32 -23.19
N PRO A 105 -0.12 -10.69 -22.07
CA PRO A 105 -0.25 -11.25 -20.74
C PRO A 105 -1.70 -11.22 -20.26
N GLN A 106 -2.05 -12.16 -19.37
CA GLN A 106 -3.16 -12.01 -18.45
C GLN A 106 -2.66 -11.21 -17.25
N VAL A 107 -3.46 -10.26 -16.79
CA VAL A 107 -3.08 -9.37 -15.68
C VAL A 107 -4.14 -9.46 -14.59
N ILE A 108 -3.72 -9.66 -13.34
CA ILE A 108 -4.55 -9.47 -12.15
C ILE A 108 -4.11 -8.18 -11.49
N VAL A 109 -5.05 -7.27 -11.22
CA VAL A 109 -4.73 -6.00 -10.54
C VAL A 109 -5.43 -5.96 -9.20
N CYS A 110 -4.66 -5.66 -8.16
CA CYS A 110 -5.19 -5.41 -6.83
C CYS A 110 -5.80 -4.01 -6.75
N VAL A 111 -6.96 -3.91 -6.13
CA VAL A 111 -7.70 -2.65 -5.94
C VAL A 111 -8.21 -2.54 -4.50
N PRO A 112 -8.24 -1.33 -3.91
CA PRO A 112 -8.85 -1.13 -2.59
C PRO A 112 -10.32 -1.60 -2.57
N SER A 113 -10.79 -2.09 -1.41
CA SER A 113 -12.17 -2.57 -1.26
C SER A 113 -13.21 -1.48 -1.52
N GLY A 114 -12.87 -0.22 -1.21
CA GLY A 114 -13.70 0.96 -1.44
C GLY A 114 -13.65 1.54 -2.86
N SER A 115 -12.96 0.89 -3.82
CA SER A 115 -12.84 1.40 -5.19
C SER A 115 -14.17 1.49 -5.90
N THR A 116 -14.44 2.65 -6.52
CA THR A 116 -15.64 2.90 -7.34
C THR A 116 -15.60 2.11 -8.65
N ALA A 117 -16.78 1.91 -9.25
CA ALA A 117 -16.88 1.28 -10.58
C ALA A 117 -16.09 2.05 -11.66
N VAL A 118 -15.98 3.38 -11.53
CA VAL A 118 -15.22 4.22 -12.47
C VAL A 118 -13.72 3.95 -12.33
N GLU A 119 -13.21 3.87 -11.10
CA GLU A 119 -11.79 3.57 -10.83
C GLU A 119 -11.43 2.16 -11.29
N ARG A 120 -12.27 1.15 -10.95
CA ARG A 120 -12.08 -0.24 -11.41
C ARG A 120 -12.01 -0.32 -12.93
N ARG A 121 -12.90 0.38 -13.63
CA ARG A 121 -12.90 0.44 -15.09
C ARG A 121 -11.65 1.15 -15.65
N ALA A 122 -11.24 2.27 -15.06
CA ALA A 122 -10.05 2.99 -15.49
C ALA A 122 -8.78 2.14 -15.37
N ILE A 123 -8.63 1.40 -14.27
CA ILE A 123 -7.52 0.45 -14.06
C ILE A 123 -7.55 -0.65 -15.12
N GLN A 124 -8.72 -1.21 -15.40
CA GLN A 124 -8.89 -2.21 -16.44
C GLN A 124 -8.47 -1.68 -17.81
N GLU A 125 -9.05 -0.55 -18.24
CA GLU A 125 -8.77 0.05 -19.55
C GLU A 125 -7.28 0.43 -19.68
N SER A 126 -6.64 0.86 -18.59
CA SER A 126 -5.21 1.14 -18.54
C SER A 126 -4.35 -0.11 -18.78
N ALA A 127 -4.70 -1.23 -18.15
CA ALA A 127 -3.99 -2.49 -18.31
C ALA A 127 -4.20 -3.07 -19.73
N GLU A 128 -5.42 -3.01 -20.28
CA GLU A 128 -5.74 -3.41 -21.65
C GLU A 128 -4.98 -2.54 -22.68
N SER A 129 -4.94 -1.23 -22.49
CA SER A 129 -4.18 -0.29 -23.33
C SER A 129 -2.67 -0.54 -23.26
N ALA A 130 -2.18 -1.10 -22.16
CA ALA A 130 -0.79 -1.53 -22.02
C ALA A 130 -0.48 -2.86 -22.74
N GLY A 131 -1.50 -3.57 -23.22
CA GLY A 131 -1.39 -4.80 -24.00
C GLY A 131 -1.86 -6.07 -23.27
N ALA A 132 -2.54 -5.98 -22.14
CA ALA A 132 -3.14 -7.12 -21.48
C ALA A 132 -4.25 -7.72 -22.35
N ARG A 133 -4.26 -9.07 -22.49
CA ARG A 133 -5.33 -9.80 -23.20
C ARG A 133 -6.58 -10.03 -22.36
N ARG A 134 -6.41 -10.03 -21.04
CA ARG A 134 -7.48 -10.22 -20.05
C ARG A 134 -7.06 -9.62 -18.73
N VAL A 135 -7.97 -8.90 -18.09
CA VAL A 135 -7.75 -8.26 -16.81
C VAL A 135 -8.73 -8.80 -15.78
N PHE A 136 -8.23 -9.17 -14.62
CA PHE A 136 -9.01 -9.51 -13.44
C PHE A 136 -8.69 -8.52 -12.33
N LEU A 137 -9.64 -8.29 -11.45
CA LEU A 137 -9.45 -7.48 -10.25
C LEU A 137 -9.59 -8.37 -9.01
N ILE A 138 -8.80 -8.05 -7.98
CA ILE A 138 -8.91 -8.63 -6.64
C ILE A 138 -8.93 -7.51 -5.62
N GLU A 139 -9.73 -7.66 -4.56
CA GLU A 139 -9.74 -6.68 -3.48
C GLU A 139 -8.52 -6.82 -2.57
N GLU A 140 -7.93 -5.67 -2.21
CA GLU A 140 -6.70 -5.55 -1.43
C GLU A 140 -6.69 -6.40 -0.15
N PRO A 141 -7.73 -6.38 0.72
CA PRO A 141 -7.71 -7.20 1.93
C PRO A 141 -7.79 -8.70 1.65
N MET A 142 -8.43 -9.14 0.56
CA MET A 142 -8.42 -10.54 0.16
C MET A 142 -7.02 -10.95 -0.31
N ALA A 143 -6.38 -10.13 -1.12
CA ALA A 143 -5.01 -10.37 -1.56
C ALA A 143 -4.04 -10.39 -0.37
N ALA A 144 -4.14 -9.43 0.54
CA ALA A 144 -3.33 -9.38 1.76
C ALA A 144 -3.46 -10.66 2.61
N ALA A 145 -4.70 -11.13 2.82
CA ALA A 145 -4.97 -12.34 3.59
C ALA A 145 -4.40 -13.61 2.92
N ILE A 146 -4.54 -13.73 1.59
CA ILE A 146 -3.94 -14.84 0.82
C ILE A 146 -2.40 -14.77 0.90
N GLY A 147 -1.84 -13.58 0.79
CA GLY A 147 -0.39 -13.35 0.90
C GLY A 147 0.16 -13.71 2.27
N ALA A 148 -0.57 -13.38 3.31
CA ALA A 148 -0.27 -13.74 4.70
C ALA A 148 -0.56 -15.22 5.03
N ALA A 149 -0.93 -16.04 4.04
CA ALA A 149 -1.27 -17.46 4.17
C ALA A 149 -2.43 -17.76 5.14
N LEU A 150 -3.38 -16.83 5.28
CA LEU A 150 -4.60 -17.07 6.05
C LEU A 150 -5.51 -18.08 5.33
N PRO A 151 -6.26 -18.92 6.08
CA PRO A 151 -7.12 -19.96 5.50
C PRO A 151 -8.44 -19.36 4.98
N VAL A 152 -8.35 -18.45 3.99
CA VAL A 152 -9.49 -17.65 3.50
C VAL A 152 -10.63 -18.48 2.89
N THR A 153 -10.35 -19.68 2.39
CA THR A 153 -11.36 -20.58 1.77
C THR A 153 -12.07 -21.49 2.76
N GLU A 154 -11.60 -21.57 4.00
CA GLU A 154 -12.18 -22.40 5.04
C GLU A 154 -13.40 -21.74 5.70
N PRO A 155 -14.33 -22.54 6.31
CA PRO A 155 -15.47 -22.00 7.05
C PRO A 155 -15.04 -21.51 8.44
N THR A 156 -14.15 -20.52 8.48
CA THR A 156 -13.57 -19.96 9.71
C THR A 156 -13.25 -18.48 9.51
N GLY A 157 -13.43 -17.68 10.57
CA GLY A 157 -13.11 -16.27 10.56
C GLY A 157 -11.59 -16.03 10.52
N SER A 158 -11.15 -15.20 9.57
CA SER A 158 -9.79 -14.67 9.50
C SER A 158 -9.86 -13.14 9.45
N MET A 159 -9.05 -12.46 10.26
CA MET A 159 -9.01 -11.00 10.28
C MET A 159 -7.66 -10.48 9.84
N VAL A 160 -7.66 -9.61 8.84
CA VAL A 160 -6.48 -8.93 8.33
C VAL A 160 -6.63 -7.42 8.49
N VAL A 161 -5.53 -6.76 8.82
CA VAL A 161 -5.40 -5.29 8.83
C VAL A 161 -4.22 -4.93 7.96
N ASP A 162 -4.52 -4.43 6.77
CA ASP A 162 -3.49 -3.99 5.82
C ASP A 162 -3.29 -2.48 5.96
N VAL A 163 -2.12 -2.10 6.46
CA VAL A 163 -1.75 -0.69 6.66
C VAL A 163 -0.84 -0.25 5.53
N GLY A 164 -1.46 0.28 4.47
CA GLY A 164 -0.79 0.76 3.27
C GLY A 164 -0.17 2.15 3.40
N GLY A 165 0.19 2.75 2.27
CA GLY A 165 0.67 4.14 2.21
C GLY A 165 -0.46 5.14 2.43
N GLY A 166 -1.56 5.03 1.70
CA GLY A 166 -2.68 5.97 1.74
C GLY A 166 -3.86 5.53 2.60
N THR A 167 -4.05 4.22 2.75
CA THR A 167 -5.22 3.64 3.43
C THR A 167 -4.83 2.57 4.44
N THR A 168 -5.75 2.29 5.34
CA THR A 168 -5.76 1.06 6.14
C THR A 168 -7.04 0.31 5.81
N GLU A 169 -6.89 -0.92 5.33
CA GLU A 169 -7.96 -1.85 5.01
C GLU A 169 -8.10 -2.87 6.15
N VAL A 170 -9.28 -2.91 6.77
CA VAL A 170 -9.60 -3.89 7.81
C VAL A 170 -10.66 -4.82 7.28
N ALA A 171 -10.41 -6.13 7.29
CA ALA A 171 -11.40 -7.08 6.79
C ALA A 171 -11.47 -8.37 7.63
N VAL A 172 -12.67 -8.90 7.67
CA VAL A 172 -12.98 -10.27 8.17
C VAL A 172 -13.40 -11.10 6.97
N LEU A 173 -12.73 -12.25 6.80
CA LEU A 173 -12.87 -13.13 5.64
C LEU A 173 -13.29 -14.53 6.11
N SER A 174 -14.11 -15.19 5.30
CA SER A 174 -14.51 -16.59 5.49
C SER A 174 -15.05 -17.16 4.18
N LEU A 175 -14.85 -18.46 3.92
CA LEU A 175 -15.41 -19.19 2.76
C LEU A 175 -15.10 -18.50 1.40
N GLY A 176 -13.92 -17.91 1.26
CA GLY A 176 -13.50 -17.22 0.04
C GLY A 176 -14.16 -15.87 -0.21
N GLY A 177 -14.88 -15.34 0.78
CA GLY A 177 -15.54 -14.03 0.71
C GLY A 177 -15.09 -13.07 1.80
N ILE A 178 -15.28 -11.78 1.54
CA ILE A 178 -15.14 -10.73 2.54
C ILE A 178 -16.49 -10.58 3.23
N VAL A 179 -16.54 -10.93 4.52
CA VAL A 179 -17.78 -10.84 5.32
C VAL A 179 -18.02 -9.42 5.81
N TYR A 180 -16.96 -8.76 6.21
CA TYR A 180 -16.97 -7.35 6.58
C TYR A 180 -15.68 -6.71 6.14
N SER A 181 -15.76 -5.49 5.62
CA SER A 181 -14.58 -4.67 5.34
C SER A 181 -14.81 -3.21 5.70
N ARG A 182 -13.73 -2.55 6.09
CA ARG A 182 -13.68 -1.12 6.35
C ARG A 182 -12.37 -0.55 5.84
N SER A 183 -12.46 0.46 5.01
CA SER A 183 -11.33 1.26 4.57
C SER A 183 -11.32 2.60 5.28
N VAL A 184 -10.17 3.02 5.77
CA VAL A 184 -9.95 4.36 6.33
C VAL A 184 -8.76 5.01 5.61
N ARG A 185 -8.88 6.30 5.32
CA ARG A 185 -7.84 7.08 4.61
C ARG A 185 -6.74 7.52 5.58
N VAL A 186 -6.17 6.55 6.25
CA VAL A 186 -5.05 6.70 7.18
C VAL A 186 -4.06 5.59 6.89
N GLY A 187 -2.83 5.97 6.58
CA GLY A 187 -1.73 5.06 6.29
C GLY A 187 -0.40 5.77 6.49
N GLY A 188 0.64 5.29 5.85
CA GLY A 188 2.00 5.82 5.97
C GLY A 188 2.13 7.29 5.62
N ASP A 189 1.40 7.76 4.60
CA ASP A 189 1.43 9.17 4.14
C ASP A 189 0.83 10.09 5.20
N LYS A 190 -0.27 9.67 5.86
CA LYS A 190 -0.89 10.43 6.95
C LYS A 190 0.01 10.51 8.18
N MET A 191 0.75 9.44 8.45
CA MET A 191 1.78 9.44 9.49
C MET A 191 2.89 10.44 9.17
N ASP A 192 3.36 10.52 7.93
CA ASP A 192 4.37 11.49 7.48
C ASP A 192 3.87 12.93 7.59
N GLU A 193 2.63 13.20 7.17
CA GLU A 193 1.97 14.50 7.36
C GLU A 193 1.90 14.91 8.84
N SER A 194 1.59 13.96 9.72
CA SER A 194 1.52 14.20 11.17
C SER A 194 2.89 14.54 11.77
N ILE A 195 3.95 13.87 11.33
CA ILE A 195 5.34 14.19 11.72
C ILE A 195 5.72 15.59 11.23
N ILE A 196 5.44 15.92 9.96
CA ILE A 196 5.71 17.27 9.39
C ILE A 196 4.98 18.34 10.21
N ALA A 197 3.69 18.12 10.49
CA ALA A 197 2.88 19.07 11.27
C ALA A 197 3.40 19.25 12.70
N TYR A 198 3.81 18.16 13.36
CA TYR A 198 4.39 18.18 14.69
C TYR A 198 5.70 18.97 14.74
N VAL A 199 6.63 18.67 13.84
CA VAL A 199 7.93 19.34 13.78
C VAL A 199 7.78 20.81 13.40
N ARG A 200 6.87 21.13 12.49
CA ARG A 200 6.53 22.54 12.17
C ARG A 200 6.02 23.30 13.39
N ARG A 201 5.09 22.72 14.14
CA ARG A 201 4.45 23.38 15.28
C ARG A 201 5.38 23.53 16.48
N ASN A 202 6.15 22.48 16.80
CA ASN A 202 6.94 22.45 18.04
C ASN A 202 8.37 22.94 17.87
N HIS A 203 8.93 22.91 16.65
CA HIS A 203 10.32 23.26 16.37
C HIS A 203 10.49 24.38 15.35
N ASN A 204 9.38 24.92 14.78
CA ASN A 204 9.40 25.90 13.70
C ASN A 204 10.27 25.47 12.51
N LEU A 205 10.32 24.16 12.23
CA LEU A 205 11.13 23.60 11.16
C LEU A 205 10.23 23.01 10.07
N LEU A 206 10.45 23.41 8.83
CA LEU A 206 9.77 22.85 7.65
C LEU A 206 10.56 21.66 7.12
N LEU A 207 9.90 20.50 7.08
CA LEU A 207 10.42 19.26 6.52
C LEU A 207 9.75 18.94 5.19
N GLY A 208 10.46 18.21 4.32
CA GLY A 208 9.87 17.55 3.16
C GLY A 208 9.36 16.14 3.50
N GLU A 209 8.49 15.59 2.66
CA GLU A 209 7.90 14.24 2.79
C GLU A 209 8.97 13.15 2.96
N SER A 210 10.02 13.14 2.14
CA SER A 210 11.10 12.15 2.23
C SER A 210 11.84 12.18 3.57
N SER A 211 11.91 13.35 4.22
CA SER A 211 12.51 13.47 5.55
C SER A 211 11.59 12.90 6.63
N ALA A 212 10.28 13.13 6.51
CA ALA A 212 9.28 12.58 7.43
C ALA A 212 9.21 11.05 7.30
N GLU A 213 9.17 10.52 6.08
CA GLU A 213 9.24 9.08 5.82
C GLU A 213 10.48 8.44 6.47
N ARG A 214 11.64 9.06 6.32
CA ARG A 214 12.89 8.61 6.96
C ARG A 214 12.80 8.62 8.49
N ILE A 215 12.20 9.65 9.08
CA ILE A 215 12.00 9.72 10.54
C ILE A 215 11.10 8.59 11.00
N LYS A 216 9.95 8.40 10.33
CA LYS A 216 9.01 7.31 10.61
C LYS A 216 9.67 5.95 10.57
N GLN A 217 10.46 5.66 9.52
CA GLN A 217 11.14 4.38 9.35
C GLN A 217 12.23 4.13 10.39
N ASN A 218 12.93 5.16 10.87
CA ASN A 218 14.05 4.99 11.80
C ASN A 218 13.62 4.95 13.27
N ILE A 219 12.71 5.84 13.67
CA ILE A 219 12.33 6.01 15.08
C ILE A 219 10.81 6.08 15.30
N GLY A 220 10.00 5.76 14.28
CA GLY A 220 8.54 5.74 14.39
C GLY A 220 8.07 4.62 15.32
N THR A 221 7.13 4.96 16.20
CA THR A 221 6.51 4.00 17.12
C THR A 221 5.08 4.42 17.44
N ALA A 222 4.20 3.44 17.61
CA ALA A 222 2.78 3.66 17.90
C ALA A 222 2.51 4.10 19.34
N CYS A 223 3.45 3.89 20.26
CA CYS A 223 3.36 4.36 21.64
C CYS A 223 4.70 4.92 22.13
N PRO A 224 4.69 5.86 23.09
CA PRO A 224 5.91 6.36 23.67
C PRO A 224 6.73 5.26 24.35
N PRO A 225 8.07 5.35 24.34
CA PRO A 225 8.92 4.48 25.14
C PRO A 225 8.55 4.53 26.62
N GLU A 226 8.63 3.39 27.30
CA GLU A 226 8.35 3.31 28.75
C GLU A 226 9.32 4.19 29.53
N ASP A 227 10.60 4.12 29.19
CA ASP A 227 11.66 4.89 29.85
C ASP A 227 12.22 6.00 28.96
N GLY A 228 12.22 7.23 29.48
CA GLY A 228 12.87 8.40 28.87
C GLY A 228 12.32 8.78 27.49
N ASN A 229 13.22 9.22 26.61
CA ASN A 229 12.90 9.72 25.28
C ASN A 229 13.05 8.69 24.16
N GLY A 230 13.59 7.50 24.47
CA GLY A 230 13.92 6.48 23.47
C GLY A 230 15.06 6.91 22.56
N GLN A 231 15.06 6.41 21.34
CA GLN A 231 16.05 6.76 20.31
C GLN A 231 15.91 8.22 19.89
N SER A 232 17.00 8.80 19.39
CA SER A 232 17.02 10.16 18.82
C SER A 232 17.58 10.16 17.41
N LEU A 233 17.17 11.13 16.61
CA LEU A 233 17.57 11.28 15.22
C LEU A 233 17.83 12.76 14.90
N ASP A 234 18.97 13.02 14.25
CA ASP A 234 19.28 14.35 13.70
C ASP A 234 18.53 14.55 12.39
N ILE A 235 17.78 15.66 12.31
CA ILE A 235 16.98 16.02 11.15
C ILE A 235 17.31 17.43 10.67
N LYS A 236 17.23 17.62 9.34
CA LYS A 236 17.53 18.89 8.70
C LYS A 236 16.30 19.42 7.96
N GLY A 237 16.09 20.72 8.06
CA GLY A 237 14.98 21.38 7.38
C GLY A 237 15.24 22.88 7.25
N ARG A 238 14.19 23.62 6.87
CA ARG A 238 14.25 25.08 6.79
C ARG A 238 13.60 25.69 8.03
N ASP A 239 14.35 26.49 8.75
CA ASP A 239 13.82 27.30 9.87
C ASP A 239 12.77 28.30 9.35
N LEU A 240 11.59 28.27 9.91
CA LEU A 240 10.47 29.13 9.49
C LEU A 240 10.62 30.58 9.99
N MET A 241 11.43 30.80 11.06
CA MET A 241 11.63 32.14 11.63
C MET A 241 12.64 32.93 10.79
N ASN A 242 13.74 32.30 10.37
CA ASN A 242 14.86 32.95 9.73
C ASN A 242 15.02 32.58 8.25
N GLY A 243 14.27 31.57 7.77
CA GLY A 243 14.33 31.09 6.39
C GLY A 243 15.59 30.31 6.02
N VAL A 244 16.49 30.05 6.98
CA VAL A 244 17.78 29.39 6.76
C VAL A 244 17.72 27.87 7.03
N PRO A 245 18.62 27.06 6.46
CA PRO A 245 18.75 25.67 6.84
C PRO A 245 19.09 25.54 8.33
N LYS A 246 18.46 24.56 9.00
CA LYS A 246 18.66 24.28 10.43
C LYS A 246 18.63 22.76 10.67
N GLU A 247 19.42 22.35 11.63
CA GLU A 247 19.45 20.98 12.14
C GLU A 247 18.92 20.96 13.58
N ILE A 248 18.11 19.95 13.91
CA ILE A 248 17.59 19.68 15.24
C ILE A 248 17.62 18.19 15.53
N VAL A 249 17.55 17.85 16.83
CA VAL A 249 17.36 16.47 17.29
C VAL A 249 15.89 16.25 17.60
N VAL A 250 15.32 15.16 17.13
CA VAL A 250 14.00 14.67 17.53
C VAL A 250 14.11 13.33 18.23
N THR A 251 13.19 13.05 19.13
CA THR A 251 13.21 11.82 19.94
C THR A 251 12.05 10.90 19.56
N GLN A 252 12.21 9.62 19.81
CA GLN A 252 11.19 8.60 19.58
C GLN A 252 9.87 8.94 20.31
N ARG A 253 9.95 9.47 21.55
CA ARG A 253 8.76 9.95 22.30
C ARG A 253 8.01 11.04 21.56
N GLN A 254 8.71 12.03 21.00
CA GLN A 254 8.10 13.11 20.23
C GLN A 254 7.44 12.60 18.95
N ILE A 255 8.04 11.61 18.30
CA ILE A 255 7.46 10.99 17.10
C ILE A 255 6.23 10.16 17.47
N ALA A 256 6.25 9.39 18.56
CA ALA A 256 5.06 8.69 19.06
C ALA A 256 3.88 9.66 19.33
N GLU A 257 4.16 10.81 19.97
CA GLU A 257 3.17 11.86 20.19
C GLU A 257 2.58 12.40 18.90
N SER A 258 3.41 12.59 17.86
CA SER A 258 2.96 13.04 16.53
C SER A 258 2.07 12.01 15.82
N LEU A 259 2.25 10.72 16.09
CA LEU A 259 1.53 9.61 15.47
C LEU A 259 0.27 9.18 16.23
N ALA A 260 -0.04 9.80 17.37
CA ALA A 260 -1.17 9.40 18.22
C ALA A 260 -2.52 9.44 17.48
N GLU A 261 -2.75 10.46 16.66
CA GLU A 261 -3.99 10.60 15.88
C GLU A 261 -4.13 9.52 14.80
N PRO A 262 -3.17 9.31 13.86
CA PRO A 262 -3.29 8.26 12.86
C PRO A 262 -3.32 6.85 13.47
N VAL A 263 -2.56 6.56 14.51
CA VAL A 263 -2.62 5.28 15.22
C VAL A 263 -3.98 5.08 15.87
N GLY A 264 -4.55 6.11 16.52
CA GLY A 264 -5.89 6.07 17.08
C GLY A 264 -6.96 5.73 16.03
N ALA A 265 -6.89 6.33 14.84
CA ALA A 265 -7.82 6.06 13.75
C ALA A 265 -7.74 4.61 13.25
N ILE A 266 -6.55 4.00 13.23
CA ILE A 266 -6.36 2.58 12.89
C ILE A 266 -7.01 1.70 13.97
N ILE A 267 -6.76 1.99 15.24
CA ILE A 267 -7.36 1.25 16.37
C ILE A 267 -8.89 1.31 16.30
N ASP A 268 -9.47 2.46 16.04
CA ASP A 268 -10.92 2.64 15.93
C ASP A 268 -11.49 1.87 14.75
N ALA A 269 -10.79 1.84 13.60
CA ALA A 269 -11.22 1.04 12.45
C ALA A 269 -11.28 -0.46 12.78
N VAL A 270 -10.29 -0.97 13.50
CA VAL A 270 -10.24 -2.37 13.95
C VAL A 270 -11.37 -2.67 14.93
N LYS A 271 -11.63 -1.81 15.92
CA LYS A 271 -12.73 -1.99 16.88
C LYS A 271 -14.09 -2.02 16.19
N VAL A 272 -14.33 -1.08 15.27
CA VAL A 272 -15.58 -1.04 14.50
C VAL A 272 -15.76 -2.31 13.65
N ALA A 273 -14.69 -2.86 13.08
CA ALA A 273 -14.77 -4.11 12.34
C ALA A 273 -15.14 -5.29 13.26
N LEU A 274 -14.57 -5.38 14.44
CA LEU A 274 -14.91 -6.41 15.43
C LEU A 274 -16.36 -6.27 15.92
N GLU A 275 -16.85 -5.07 16.16
CA GLU A 275 -18.24 -4.82 16.56
C GLU A 275 -19.26 -5.25 15.49
N ASN A 276 -18.89 -5.24 14.22
CA ASN A 276 -19.74 -5.65 13.10
C ASN A 276 -19.49 -7.10 12.63
N THR A 277 -18.68 -7.85 13.36
CA THR A 277 -18.38 -9.25 13.06
C THR A 277 -19.40 -10.17 13.72
N ALA A 278 -19.90 -11.17 12.96
CA ALA A 278 -20.81 -12.17 13.49
C ALA A 278 -20.15 -12.97 14.63
N PRO A 279 -20.94 -13.40 15.67
CA PRO A 279 -20.39 -14.02 16.87
C PRO A 279 -19.50 -15.25 16.61
N GLU A 280 -19.85 -16.11 15.65
CA GLU A 280 -19.08 -17.29 15.31
C GLU A 280 -17.71 -16.95 14.73
N LEU A 281 -17.68 -15.95 13.84
CA LEU A 281 -16.41 -15.46 13.26
C LEU A 281 -15.58 -14.68 14.29
N ALA A 282 -16.24 -13.96 15.21
CA ALA A 282 -15.56 -13.28 16.31
C ALA A 282 -14.89 -14.29 17.25
N ALA A 283 -15.54 -15.44 17.52
CA ALA A 283 -14.94 -16.52 18.30
C ALA A 283 -13.68 -17.09 17.63
N ASP A 284 -13.72 -17.30 16.30
CA ASP A 284 -12.53 -17.73 15.55
C ASP A 284 -11.37 -16.72 15.65
N ILE A 285 -11.69 -15.42 15.62
CA ILE A 285 -10.68 -14.35 15.72
C ILE A 285 -10.06 -14.29 17.13
N VAL A 286 -10.80 -14.66 18.18
CA VAL A 286 -10.23 -14.77 19.55
C VAL A 286 -9.09 -15.78 19.57
N ASP A 287 -9.25 -16.91 18.87
CA ASP A 287 -8.25 -17.98 18.85
C ASP A 287 -7.10 -17.69 17.86
N LYS A 288 -7.41 -17.18 16.67
CA LYS A 288 -6.44 -16.97 15.59
C LYS A 288 -5.76 -15.61 15.63
N GLY A 289 -6.43 -14.63 16.22
CA GLY A 289 -5.93 -13.26 16.29
C GLY A 289 -6.13 -12.45 15.01
N ILE A 290 -5.47 -11.30 14.99
CA ILE A 290 -5.44 -10.32 13.91
C ILE A 290 -4.07 -10.38 13.25
N VAL A 291 -4.03 -10.37 11.91
CA VAL A 291 -2.78 -10.35 11.15
C VAL A 291 -2.60 -8.97 10.51
N LEU A 292 -1.46 -8.33 10.79
CA LEU A 292 -1.07 -7.04 10.22
C LEU A 292 -0.26 -7.27 8.94
N THR A 293 -0.61 -6.54 7.89
CA THR A 293 0.08 -6.50 6.60
C THR A 293 0.34 -5.06 6.16
N GLY A 294 1.01 -4.88 5.03
CA GLY A 294 1.36 -3.56 4.53
C GLY A 294 2.58 -2.94 5.22
N GLY A 295 3.07 -1.84 4.64
CA GLY A 295 4.25 -1.15 5.14
C GLY A 295 4.07 -0.54 6.53
N GLY A 296 2.86 -0.11 6.85
CA GLY A 296 2.53 0.46 8.16
C GLY A 296 2.55 -0.56 9.30
N ALA A 297 2.44 -1.87 9.01
CA ALA A 297 2.61 -2.94 10.00
C ALA A 297 4.01 -2.95 10.62
N LEU A 298 5.00 -2.34 9.95
CA LEU A 298 6.37 -2.20 10.43
C LEU A 298 6.57 -1.02 11.41
N LEU A 299 5.53 -0.20 11.63
CA LEU A 299 5.61 0.84 12.65
C LEU A 299 5.83 0.20 14.02
N GLY A 300 6.86 0.63 14.73
CA GLY A 300 7.20 0.08 16.04
C GLY A 300 6.00 0.05 16.99
N ASN A 301 5.78 -1.07 17.67
CA ASN A 301 4.72 -1.27 18.67
C ASN A 301 3.27 -1.12 18.15
N LEU A 302 3.01 -1.13 16.85
CA LEU A 302 1.63 -1.08 16.34
C LEU A 302 0.85 -2.34 16.74
N ASP A 303 1.48 -3.51 16.65
CA ASP A 303 0.92 -4.78 17.14
C ASP A 303 0.62 -4.76 18.64
N TYR A 304 1.53 -4.16 19.43
CA TYR A 304 1.36 -4.02 20.87
C TYR A 304 0.15 -3.16 21.23
N VAL A 305 0.01 -1.97 20.61
CA VAL A 305 -1.13 -1.10 20.93
C VAL A 305 -2.47 -1.67 20.46
N LEU A 306 -2.50 -2.38 19.33
CA LEU A 306 -3.68 -3.06 18.86
C LEU A 306 -4.06 -4.23 19.76
N ARG A 307 -3.09 -5.04 20.20
CA ARG A 307 -3.31 -6.12 21.18
C ARG A 307 -3.87 -5.58 22.49
N HIS A 308 -3.31 -4.48 22.97
CA HIS A 308 -3.79 -3.86 24.22
C HIS A 308 -5.19 -3.26 24.07
N ALA A 309 -5.49 -2.65 22.92
CA ALA A 309 -6.78 -2.01 22.67
C ALA A 309 -7.93 -2.97 22.40
N THR A 310 -7.65 -4.18 21.88
CA THR A 310 -8.65 -5.19 21.49
C THR A 310 -8.72 -6.37 22.45
N GLY A 311 -7.65 -6.64 23.19
CA GLY A 311 -7.51 -7.87 24.01
C GLY A 311 -7.26 -9.14 23.18
N LEU A 312 -7.03 -9.03 21.87
CA LEU A 312 -6.83 -10.14 20.95
C LEU A 312 -5.34 -10.34 20.63
N PRO A 313 -4.90 -11.56 20.27
CA PRO A 313 -3.59 -11.76 19.69
C PRO A 313 -3.43 -10.95 18.40
N VAL A 314 -2.28 -10.30 18.23
CA VAL A 314 -1.95 -9.55 17.01
C VAL A 314 -0.55 -9.97 16.57
N SER A 315 -0.42 -10.34 15.31
CA SER A 315 0.85 -10.73 14.70
C SER A 315 1.10 -9.94 13.42
N ILE A 316 2.36 -9.73 13.10
CA ILE A 316 2.77 -9.13 11.83
C ILE A 316 3.06 -10.29 10.87
N ALA A 317 2.53 -10.20 9.65
CA ALA A 317 2.80 -11.19 8.61
C ALA A 317 4.29 -11.25 8.24
N ASP A 318 4.72 -12.40 7.75
CA ASP A 318 6.03 -12.50 7.12
C ASP A 318 6.08 -11.60 5.87
N GLU A 319 7.13 -10.78 5.75
CA GLU A 319 7.30 -9.81 4.65
C GLU A 319 6.05 -8.94 4.38
N PRO A 320 5.56 -8.17 5.35
CA PRO A 320 4.26 -7.50 5.29
C PRO A 320 4.15 -6.53 4.12
N LEU A 321 5.25 -5.96 3.64
CA LEU A 321 5.31 -5.08 2.46
C LEU A 321 4.92 -5.77 1.15
N SER A 322 5.09 -7.07 1.06
CA SER A 322 4.84 -7.83 -0.18
C SER A 322 3.60 -8.71 -0.12
N CYS A 323 2.89 -8.77 1.02
CA CYS A 323 1.72 -9.64 1.21
C CYS A 323 0.67 -9.47 0.10
N VAL A 324 0.27 -8.24 -0.22
CA VAL A 324 -0.73 -7.97 -1.26
C VAL A 324 -0.26 -8.48 -2.63
N ALA A 325 0.98 -8.14 -3.02
CA ALA A 325 1.55 -8.58 -4.29
C ALA A 325 1.72 -10.12 -4.36
N MET A 326 2.15 -10.75 -3.26
CA MET A 326 2.29 -12.20 -3.15
C MET A 326 0.94 -12.92 -3.19
N GLY A 327 -0.07 -12.38 -2.53
CA GLY A 327 -1.43 -12.93 -2.56
C GLY A 327 -2.06 -12.82 -3.94
N THR A 328 -1.92 -11.67 -4.60
CA THR A 328 -2.36 -11.47 -5.98
C THR A 328 -1.60 -12.43 -6.93
N GLY A 329 -0.31 -12.63 -6.70
CA GLY A 329 0.52 -13.60 -7.41
C GLY A 329 0.08 -15.04 -7.21
N ARG A 330 -0.28 -15.45 -5.95
CA ARG A 330 -0.85 -16.79 -5.68
C ARG A 330 -2.15 -17.02 -6.44
N CYS A 331 -3.03 -15.99 -6.54
CA CYS A 331 -4.23 -16.09 -7.37
C CYS A 331 -3.89 -16.36 -8.84
N LEU A 332 -2.80 -15.80 -9.36
CA LEU A 332 -2.33 -16.05 -10.72
C LEU A 332 -1.79 -17.47 -10.89
N GLU A 333 -1.08 -18.00 -9.89
CA GLU A 333 -0.57 -19.38 -9.91
C GLU A 333 -1.70 -20.41 -9.77
N GLU A 334 -2.66 -20.14 -8.89
CA GLU A 334 -3.73 -21.04 -8.49
C GLU A 334 -5.10 -20.65 -9.05
N MET A 335 -5.14 -20.10 -10.28
CA MET A 335 -6.37 -19.62 -10.94
C MET A 335 -7.55 -20.60 -10.91
N LYS A 336 -7.30 -21.91 -10.81
CA LYS A 336 -8.39 -22.90 -10.79
C LYS A 336 -9.12 -22.93 -9.44
N THR A 337 -8.37 -22.78 -8.37
CA THR A 337 -8.87 -22.86 -6.98
C THR A 337 -9.36 -21.51 -6.47
N LEU A 338 -8.66 -20.43 -6.84
CA LEU A 338 -8.90 -19.07 -6.35
C LEU A 338 -9.69 -18.18 -7.34
N LYS A 339 -10.22 -18.75 -8.45
CA LYS A 339 -10.96 -17.94 -9.43
C LYS A 339 -12.18 -17.22 -8.82
N HIS A 340 -12.80 -17.80 -7.80
CA HIS A 340 -13.99 -17.27 -7.17
C HIS A 340 -13.75 -15.98 -6.34
N VAL A 341 -12.50 -15.71 -5.96
CA VAL A 341 -12.11 -14.46 -5.28
C VAL A 341 -11.77 -13.34 -6.25
N LEU A 342 -11.73 -13.64 -7.57
CA LEU A 342 -11.43 -12.69 -8.62
C LEU A 342 -12.71 -12.16 -9.26
N HIS A 343 -12.74 -10.87 -9.53
CA HIS A 343 -13.80 -10.22 -10.28
C HIS A 343 -13.34 -10.08 -11.74
N GLU A 344 -14.13 -10.59 -12.69
CA GLU A 344 -13.91 -10.20 -14.09
C GLU A 344 -14.29 -8.73 -14.21
N ALA A 345 -13.38 -7.96 -14.75
CA ALA A 345 -13.67 -6.60 -15.12
C ALA A 345 -14.63 -6.63 -16.31
N TYR A 346 -15.77 -5.95 -16.25
CA TYR A 346 -16.84 -5.93 -17.25
C TYR A 346 -16.43 -5.21 -18.52
#